data_314dbf6d08bb0c1f511e0c2c22c890ba
#
_entry.id   314dbf6d08bb0c1f511e0c2c22c890ba
#
_cell.length_a   1.000
_cell.length_b   1.000
_cell.length_c   1.000
_cell.angle_alpha   90.00
_cell.angle_beta   90.00
_cell.angle_gamma   90.00
#
_symmetry.space_group_name_H-M   'P 1'
#
loop_
_entity.id
_entity.type
_entity.pdbx_description
1 polymer ?
#
loop_
_entity_poly.entity_id
_entity_poly.type
_entity_poly.pdbx_seq_one_letter_code
_entity_poly.pdbx_strand_id
1 'polypeptide(L)'
;MSWLEQVPAIPEEYQKYIPHLWVLGGGVVAYYVLSNLFSYISILRQVRGLPVKHSFFPSYEQGLRARVPHIPYILPVKDYYSRPEWDRFETPKSDLLVYICATQHRAIYWTANPYTAQHVFTKTALFEKPWWMPRYTSAAKFGGNIISAPDGEDHKRHKAVIRGCFGEEIFRNAWEEMDNTVEMMLREENLVDGGVMEDVGGMTIKVTYIVIGKVGFGHEIPWITPRTERGEEMGFVEAYEIVDRSVLYQFMLPGWLLRMLPTKKFRRMGYGQKKFLEYCYAMARGRRAELGALREAGEKAKPPTDLLGAMVHAQVLAEEEARVKNGTEAINVGLKENEVIGNMCDAGHETTGHTLAFTIAQLALQPEWQDECYKEIKAVCGDEKPSYRDVHRLPLCLAVGLEAMRLTDIVRQLFKVAKVDSMLPYNTWDDKGNVTKREHLVKAGSLVYIDTPACQLNPFHWENANDFNPRRHLSGDDARASLNNADVPFVAFSMGPRQCIGRRFAEVELISFISNVLSRYTVHPIPTHEGETKESMRARMIDSAVEDLTMTPGLFNVRFERRK
;
A
#
# COMPACT_ATOMS: atom_id res chain seq x y z
N MET A 1 -39.21 -28.13 -6.56
CA MET A 1 -39.55 -28.52 -7.94
C MET A 1 -40.62 -27.60 -8.56
N SER A 2 -40.60 -26.29 -8.34
CA SER A 2 -41.67 -25.40 -8.81
C SER A 2 -41.22 -24.09 -9.49
N TRP A 3 -39.93 -23.93 -9.71
CA TRP A 3 -39.39 -22.74 -10.39
C TRP A 3 -39.24 -22.89 -11.91
N LEU A 4 -39.23 -24.13 -12.44
CA LEU A 4 -39.10 -24.43 -13.87
C LEU A 4 -40.44 -24.37 -14.63
N GLU A 5 -41.58 -24.32 -13.94
CA GLU A 5 -42.92 -24.29 -14.58
C GLU A 5 -43.41 -22.84 -14.89
N GLN A 6 -42.65 -21.81 -14.50
CA GLN A 6 -43.04 -20.41 -14.73
C GLN A 6 -42.27 -19.73 -15.86
N VAL A 7 -41.45 -20.45 -16.62
CA VAL A 7 -40.81 -19.88 -17.81
C VAL A 7 -41.83 -19.89 -18.94
N PRO A 8 -42.25 -18.72 -19.48
CA PRO A 8 -43.20 -18.69 -20.58
C PRO A 8 -42.64 -19.49 -21.76
N ALA A 9 -43.43 -20.35 -22.35
CA ALA A 9 -43.04 -21.13 -23.54
C ALA A 9 -42.61 -20.17 -24.66
N ILE A 10 -41.47 -20.46 -25.26
CA ILE A 10 -40.95 -19.66 -26.38
C ILE A 10 -41.98 -19.76 -27.52
N PRO A 11 -42.49 -18.62 -28.06
CA PRO A 11 -43.43 -18.60 -29.18
C PRO A 11 -42.93 -19.46 -30.35
N GLU A 12 -43.81 -20.18 -31.00
CA GLU A 12 -43.49 -21.10 -32.11
C GLU A 12 -42.65 -20.43 -33.22
N GLU A 13 -42.91 -19.15 -33.51
CA GLU A 13 -42.15 -18.41 -34.51
C GLU A 13 -40.66 -18.27 -34.19
N TYR A 14 -40.25 -18.33 -32.92
CA TYR A 14 -38.83 -18.28 -32.50
C TYR A 14 -38.20 -19.66 -32.33
N GLN A 15 -38.97 -20.72 -32.23
CA GLN A 15 -38.43 -22.09 -32.04
C GLN A 15 -37.52 -22.51 -33.20
N LYS A 16 -37.80 -22.08 -34.41
CA LYS A 16 -36.96 -22.34 -35.60
C LYS A 16 -35.54 -21.75 -35.50
N TYR A 17 -35.32 -20.74 -34.65
CA TYR A 17 -34.01 -20.15 -34.46
C TYR A 17 -33.19 -20.80 -33.35
N ILE A 18 -33.81 -21.62 -32.49
CA ILE A 18 -33.13 -22.29 -31.38
C ILE A 18 -31.92 -23.14 -31.84
N PRO A 19 -32.01 -23.95 -32.90
CA PRO A 19 -30.85 -24.69 -33.39
C PRO A 19 -29.72 -23.79 -33.85
N HIS A 20 -30.04 -22.65 -34.48
CA HIS A 20 -29.04 -21.70 -34.92
C HIS A 20 -28.36 -20.99 -33.76
N LEU A 21 -29.08 -20.68 -32.69
CA LEU A 21 -28.51 -20.13 -31.45
C LEU A 21 -27.58 -21.13 -30.76
N TRP A 22 -27.92 -22.41 -30.74
CA TRP A 22 -27.05 -23.45 -30.23
C TRP A 22 -25.77 -23.62 -31.05
N VAL A 23 -25.86 -23.59 -32.37
CA VAL A 23 -24.70 -23.62 -33.27
C VAL A 23 -23.82 -22.38 -33.09
N LEU A 24 -24.42 -21.20 -33.00
CA LEU A 24 -23.71 -19.95 -32.73
C LEU A 24 -23.05 -19.97 -31.35
N GLY A 25 -23.78 -20.35 -30.31
CA GLY A 25 -23.27 -20.51 -28.95
C GLY A 25 -22.13 -21.51 -28.87
N GLY A 26 -22.31 -22.68 -29.49
CA GLY A 26 -21.26 -23.70 -29.59
C GLY A 26 -20.02 -23.20 -30.34
N GLY A 27 -20.21 -22.46 -31.42
CA GLY A 27 -19.12 -21.82 -32.17
C GLY A 27 -18.34 -20.81 -31.34
N VAL A 28 -19.02 -19.96 -30.58
CA VAL A 28 -18.41 -18.99 -29.66
C VAL A 28 -17.60 -19.71 -28.57
N VAL A 29 -18.18 -20.74 -27.95
CA VAL A 29 -17.49 -21.54 -26.93
C VAL A 29 -16.26 -22.24 -27.52
N ALA A 30 -16.41 -22.86 -28.69
CA ALA A 30 -15.29 -23.54 -29.37
C ALA A 30 -14.17 -22.55 -29.72
N TYR A 31 -14.52 -21.40 -30.27
CA TYR A 31 -13.55 -20.32 -30.56
C TYR A 31 -12.81 -19.89 -29.29
N TYR A 32 -13.54 -19.66 -28.20
CA TYR A 32 -12.95 -19.26 -26.92
C TYR A 32 -11.98 -20.33 -26.39
N VAL A 33 -12.39 -21.60 -26.39
CA VAL A 33 -11.55 -22.71 -25.93
C VAL A 33 -10.30 -22.86 -26.80
N LEU A 34 -10.44 -22.85 -28.13
CA LEU A 34 -9.31 -22.99 -29.05
C LEU A 34 -8.36 -21.81 -28.97
N SER A 35 -8.88 -20.59 -28.85
CA SER A 35 -8.08 -19.37 -28.68
C SER A 35 -7.26 -19.41 -27.38
N ASN A 36 -7.89 -19.85 -26.28
CA ASN A 36 -7.18 -20.00 -25.00
C ASN A 36 -6.11 -21.11 -25.07
N LEU A 37 -6.42 -22.23 -25.69
CA LEU A 37 -5.46 -23.34 -25.86
C LEU A 37 -4.27 -22.92 -26.72
N PHE A 38 -4.53 -22.24 -27.84
CA PHE A 38 -3.47 -21.72 -28.71
C PHE A 38 -2.57 -20.72 -27.96
N SER A 39 -3.18 -19.78 -27.25
CA SER A 39 -2.47 -18.81 -26.42
C SER A 39 -1.61 -19.50 -25.34
N TYR A 40 -2.19 -20.48 -24.66
CA TYR A 40 -1.49 -21.26 -23.62
C TYR A 40 -0.26 -21.99 -24.20
N ILE A 41 -0.39 -22.66 -25.35
CA ILE A 41 0.73 -23.34 -26.02
C ILE A 41 1.78 -22.32 -26.47
N SER A 42 1.36 -21.18 -26.99
CA SER A 42 2.27 -20.10 -27.39
C SER A 42 3.10 -19.59 -26.22
N ILE A 43 2.44 -19.37 -25.06
CA ILE A 43 3.12 -18.93 -23.83
C ILE A 43 4.11 -20.00 -23.34
N LEU A 44 3.73 -21.28 -23.34
CA LEU A 44 4.62 -22.38 -22.98
C LEU A 44 5.90 -22.40 -23.82
N ARG A 45 5.77 -22.10 -25.12
CA ARG A 45 6.96 -22.00 -26.01
C ARG A 45 7.84 -20.80 -25.66
N GLN A 46 7.24 -19.65 -25.28
CA GLN A 46 7.98 -18.46 -24.90
C GLN A 46 8.81 -18.66 -23.63
N VAL A 47 8.24 -19.36 -22.64
CA VAL A 47 8.86 -19.53 -21.31
C VAL A 47 9.70 -20.79 -21.18
N ARG A 48 10.03 -21.44 -22.31
CA ARG A 48 10.83 -22.67 -22.32
C ARG A 48 12.16 -22.46 -21.60
N GLY A 49 12.44 -23.34 -20.63
CA GLY A 49 13.65 -23.27 -19.80
C GLY A 49 13.51 -22.50 -18.49
N LEU A 50 12.36 -21.86 -18.25
CA LEU A 50 12.02 -21.28 -16.95
C LEU A 50 11.16 -22.23 -16.13
N PRO A 51 11.21 -22.15 -14.79
CA PRO A 51 10.24 -22.84 -13.92
C PRO A 51 8.84 -22.28 -14.16
N VAL A 52 7.88 -23.18 -14.44
CA VAL A 52 6.49 -22.80 -14.73
C VAL A 52 5.56 -23.37 -13.69
N LYS A 53 4.64 -22.54 -13.20
CA LYS A 53 3.46 -22.93 -12.40
C LYS A 53 2.20 -22.66 -13.20
N HIS A 54 1.21 -23.53 -13.04
CA HIS A 54 -0.03 -23.50 -13.83
C HIS A 54 -1.23 -23.21 -12.93
N SER A 55 -2.17 -22.39 -13.43
CA SER A 55 -3.47 -22.18 -12.80
C SER A 55 -4.56 -22.07 -13.87
N PHE A 56 -5.79 -22.43 -13.51
CA PHE A 56 -6.92 -22.23 -14.41
C PHE A 56 -7.42 -20.79 -14.35
N PHE A 57 -7.62 -20.24 -13.13
CA PHE A 57 -8.01 -18.85 -12.88
C PHE A 57 -6.84 -18.01 -12.39
N PRO A 58 -6.82 -16.71 -12.69
CA PRO A 58 -5.82 -15.80 -12.14
C PRO A 58 -6.03 -15.67 -10.64
N SER A 59 -5.02 -16.05 -9.84
CA SER A 59 -5.08 -15.98 -8.39
C SER A 59 -4.16 -14.92 -7.78
N TYR A 60 -3.68 -13.98 -8.55
CA TYR A 60 -2.76 -12.92 -8.12
C TYR A 60 -3.46 -11.61 -7.71
N GLU A 61 -4.78 -11.49 -7.83
CA GLU A 61 -5.49 -10.28 -7.40
C GLU A 61 -5.82 -10.31 -5.91
N GLN A 62 -5.48 -9.24 -5.20
CA GLN A 62 -5.62 -9.10 -3.74
C GLN A 62 -7.08 -9.08 -3.26
N GLY A 63 -7.27 -9.40 -2.00
CA GLY A 63 -8.50 -9.15 -1.25
C GLY A 63 -9.57 -10.24 -1.31
N LEU A 64 -9.81 -10.87 -2.43
CA LEU A 64 -10.74 -12.03 -2.52
C LEU A 64 -10.12 -13.32 -1.95
N ARG A 65 -8.84 -13.43 -1.94
CA ARG A 65 -8.07 -14.67 -1.84
C ARG A 65 -7.94 -15.24 -0.45
N ALA A 66 -7.82 -14.40 0.55
CA ALA A 66 -7.86 -14.86 1.94
C ALA A 66 -9.21 -15.50 2.31
N ARG A 67 -10.22 -15.29 1.45
CA ARG A 67 -11.62 -15.69 1.66
C ARG A 67 -12.11 -16.77 0.69
N VAL A 68 -11.32 -17.12 -0.34
CA VAL A 68 -11.64 -18.22 -1.26
C VAL A 68 -10.81 -19.46 -0.96
N PRO A 69 -11.40 -20.67 -1.10
CA PRO A 69 -10.67 -21.89 -0.84
C PRO A 69 -9.52 -22.09 -1.82
N HIS A 70 -8.39 -22.61 -1.31
CA HIS A 70 -7.31 -23.07 -2.17
C HIS A 70 -7.76 -24.35 -2.90
N ILE A 71 -7.76 -24.31 -4.23
CA ILE A 71 -8.04 -25.47 -5.09
C ILE A 71 -6.83 -25.66 -5.99
N PRO A 72 -6.01 -26.72 -5.79
CA PRO A 72 -4.81 -26.94 -6.59
C PRO A 72 -5.11 -26.88 -8.09
N TYR A 73 -4.24 -26.26 -8.87
CA TYR A 73 -4.33 -26.05 -10.33
C TYR A 73 -5.52 -25.20 -10.81
N ILE A 74 -6.63 -25.15 -10.09
CA ILE A 74 -7.80 -24.34 -10.47
C ILE A 74 -7.68 -22.94 -9.89
N LEU A 75 -7.50 -22.83 -8.59
CA LEU A 75 -7.37 -21.59 -7.85
C LEU A 75 -6.28 -21.74 -6.77
N PRO A 76 -4.99 -21.83 -7.13
CA PRO A 76 -3.91 -22.17 -6.22
C PRO A 76 -3.48 -20.96 -5.35
N VAL A 77 -4.39 -20.47 -4.52
CA VAL A 77 -4.17 -19.26 -3.69
C VAL A 77 -2.95 -19.39 -2.80
N LYS A 78 -2.74 -20.54 -2.16
CA LYS A 78 -1.58 -20.76 -1.27
C LYS A 78 -0.24 -20.70 -2.01
N ASP A 79 -0.20 -21.08 -3.29
CA ASP A 79 1.05 -21.06 -4.05
C ASP A 79 1.57 -19.66 -4.31
N TYR A 80 0.67 -18.66 -4.25
CA TYR A 80 1.02 -17.24 -4.43
C TYR A 80 1.34 -16.54 -3.10
N TYR A 81 0.81 -17.04 -1.96
CA TYR A 81 0.85 -16.38 -0.65
C TYR A 81 1.42 -17.21 0.47
N SER A 82 2.11 -18.33 0.12
CA SER A 82 2.81 -19.13 1.14
C SER A 82 3.88 -18.30 1.85
N ARG A 83 4.01 -18.52 3.15
CA ARG A 83 5.14 -18.05 3.94
C ARG A 83 5.97 -19.28 4.37
N PRO A 84 7.29 -19.16 4.44
CA PRO A 84 8.15 -18.03 4.02
C PRO A 84 8.06 -17.75 2.50
N GLU A 85 8.17 -16.49 2.16
CA GLU A 85 7.98 -16.02 0.77
C GLU A 85 9.06 -16.53 -0.19
N TRP A 86 10.25 -16.79 0.31
CA TRP A 86 11.38 -17.28 -0.47
C TRP A 86 11.21 -18.73 -0.92
N ASP A 87 10.52 -19.60 -0.16
CA ASP A 87 10.40 -21.04 -0.41
C ASP A 87 9.94 -21.38 -1.83
N ARG A 88 9.07 -20.54 -2.40
CA ARG A 88 8.56 -20.74 -3.77
C ARG A 88 9.63 -20.66 -4.85
N PHE A 89 10.76 -19.99 -4.56
CA PHE A 89 11.91 -19.81 -5.46
C PHE A 89 13.02 -20.81 -5.19
N GLU A 90 13.10 -21.34 -3.97
CA GLU A 90 14.16 -22.26 -3.55
C GLU A 90 14.11 -23.59 -4.31
N THR A 91 12.93 -24.24 -4.36
CA THR A 91 12.77 -25.53 -5.05
C THR A 91 13.16 -25.49 -6.53
N PRO A 92 12.70 -24.51 -7.34
CA PRO A 92 13.10 -24.40 -8.73
C PRO A 92 14.50 -23.81 -8.94
N LYS A 93 15.17 -23.38 -7.86
CA LYS A 93 16.52 -22.78 -7.87
C LYS A 93 16.65 -21.61 -8.85
N SER A 94 15.65 -20.73 -8.85
CA SER A 94 15.57 -19.57 -9.72
C SER A 94 14.84 -18.44 -9.02
N ASP A 95 15.37 -17.22 -9.09
CA ASP A 95 14.69 -16.01 -8.60
C ASP A 95 13.69 -15.43 -9.63
N LEU A 96 13.43 -16.17 -10.71
CA LEU A 96 12.40 -15.89 -11.70
C LEU A 96 11.54 -17.13 -11.92
N LEU A 97 10.23 -16.99 -11.71
CA LEU A 97 9.19 -17.98 -11.99
C LEU A 97 8.23 -17.47 -13.04
N VAL A 98 7.50 -18.36 -13.71
CA VAL A 98 6.41 -17.98 -14.60
C VAL A 98 5.12 -18.67 -14.15
N TYR A 99 4.08 -17.86 -13.99
CA TYR A 99 2.72 -18.37 -13.84
C TYR A 99 1.99 -18.26 -15.17
N ILE A 100 1.39 -19.37 -15.58
CA ILE A 100 0.54 -19.44 -16.77
C ILE A 100 -0.88 -19.72 -16.33
N CYS A 101 -1.77 -18.78 -16.60
CA CYS A 101 -3.19 -18.91 -16.31
C CYS A 101 -3.93 -19.31 -17.58
N ALA A 102 -4.71 -20.40 -17.53
CA ALA A 102 -5.43 -20.93 -18.69
C ALA A 102 -6.49 -19.96 -19.26
N THR A 103 -7.00 -19.05 -18.42
CA THR A 103 -7.99 -18.04 -18.82
C THR A 103 -7.39 -16.70 -19.20
N GLN A 104 -6.05 -16.59 -19.23
CA GLN A 104 -5.36 -15.35 -19.59
C GLN A 104 -4.40 -15.57 -20.75
N HIS A 105 -4.42 -14.67 -21.73
CA HIS A 105 -3.60 -14.73 -22.92
C HIS A 105 -2.22 -14.08 -22.75
N ARG A 106 -1.59 -14.23 -21.55
CA ARG A 106 -0.28 -13.64 -21.27
C ARG A 106 0.50 -14.41 -20.21
N ALA A 107 1.81 -14.37 -20.30
CA ALA A 107 2.69 -14.87 -19.27
C ALA A 107 2.77 -13.89 -18.10
N ILE A 108 2.91 -14.41 -16.88
CA ILE A 108 3.12 -13.62 -15.65
C ILE A 108 4.46 -14.05 -15.07
N TYR A 109 5.47 -13.21 -15.25
CA TYR A 109 6.81 -13.43 -14.73
C TYR A 109 6.86 -12.93 -13.28
N TRP A 110 7.28 -13.78 -12.35
CA TRP A 110 7.45 -13.46 -10.94
C TRP A 110 8.92 -13.38 -10.59
N THR A 111 9.37 -12.26 -10.08
CA THR A 111 10.76 -12.08 -9.68
C THR A 111 10.90 -11.82 -8.20
N ALA A 112 11.88 -12.52 -7.59
CA ALA A 112 12.39 -12.30 -6.25
C ALA A 112 13.79 -11.65 -6.25
N ASN A 113 14.22 -11.13 -7.40
CA ASN A 113 15.52 -10.49 -7.54
C ASN A 113 15.38 -8.96 -7.40
N PRO A 114 16.00 -8.31 -6.39
CA PRO A 114 15.88 -6.87 -6.18
C PRO A 114 16.48 -6.04 -7.31
N TYR A 115 17.52 -6.54 -7.99
CA TYR A 115 18.10 -5.85 -9.15
C TYR A 115 17.22 -5.97 -10.40
N THR A 116 16.55 -7.11 -10.58
CA THR A 116 15.52 -7.26 -11.61
C THR A 116 14.34 -6.33 -11.35
N ALA A 117 13.90 -6.22 -10.09
CA ALA A 117 12.89 -5.26 -9.68
C ALA A 117 13.31 -3.82 -10.01
N GLN A 118 14.55 -3.44 -9.65
CA GLN A 118 15.12 -2.14 -9.98
C GLN A 118 15.13 -1.90 -11.50
N HIS A 119 15.57 -2.88 -12.29
CA HIS A 119 15.56 -2.80 -13.76
C HIS A 119 14.16 -2.51 -14.29
N VAL A 120 13.16 -3.27 -13.83
CA VAL A 120 11.75 -3.13 -14.27
C VAL A 120 11.14 -1.80 -13.85
N PHE A 121 11.45 -1.30 -12.65
CA PHE A 121 10.93 -0.03 -12.15
C PHE A 121 11.54 1.19 -12.83
N THR A 122 12.82 1.12 -13.20
CA THR A 122 13.55 2.28 -13.73
C THR A 122 13.50 2.37 -15.26
N LYS A 123 13.36 1.25 -15.97
CA LYS A 123 13.31 1.21 -17.44
C LYS A 123 11.91 1.45 -17.99
N THR A 124 11.38 2.64 -17.79
CA THR A 124 10.00 3.03 -18.18
C THR A 124 9.74 3.04 -19.68
N ALA A 125 10.77 3.05 -20.51
CA ALA A 125 10.64 2.83 -21.95
C ALA A 125 10.24 1.39 -22.28
N LEU A 126 10.65 0.43 -21.45
CA LEU A 126 10.43 -1.01 -21.64
C LEU A 126 9.23 -1.53 -20.86
N PHE A 127 9.00 -0.98 -19.65
CA PHE A 127 7.97 -1.45 -18.72
C PHE A 127 7.09 -0.29 -18.27
N GLU A 128 5.78 -0.55 -18.24
CA GLU A 128 4.81 0.43 -17.75
C GLU A 128 3.89 -0.16 -16.70
N LYS A 129 3.13 0.72 -16.04
CA LYS A 129 2.11 0.31 -15.08
C LYS A 129 0.90 -0.27 -15.81
N PRO A 130 0.39 -1.46 -15.42
CA PRO A 130 -0.84 -2.03 -15.99
C PRO A 130 -2.06 -1.34 -15.36
N TRP A 131 -2.29 -0.06 -15.68
CA TRP A 131 -3.35 0.80 -15.13
C TRP A 131 -4.77 0.23 -15.28
N TRP A 132 -4.97 -0.65 -16.25
CA TRP A 132 -6.23 -1.34 -16.52
C TRP A 132 -6.57 -2.46 -15.53
N MET A 133 -5.63 -2.86 -14.67
CA MET A 133 -5.90 -3.90 -13.66
C MET A 133 -6.90 -3.39 -12.61
N PRO A 134 -7.82 -4.27 -12.13
CA PRO A 134 -8.86 -3.90 -11.17
C PRO A 134 -8.36 -3.13 -9.95
N ARG A 135 -7.20 -3.52 -9.41
CA ARG A 135 -6.58 -2.85 -8.26
C ARG A 135 -6.27 -1.36 -8.49
N TYR A 136 -5.93 -0.97 -9.72
CA TYR A 136 -5.61 0.42 -10.06
C TYR A 136 -6.85 1.20 -10.52
N THR A 137 -7.76 0.55 -11.25
CA THR A 137 -9.03 1.18 -11.64
C THR A 137 -9.93 1.41 -10.44
N SER A 138 -9.87 0.54 -9.43
CA SER A 138 -10.59 0.71 -8.17
C SER A 138 -10.05 1.86 -7.33
N ALA A 139 -8.74 2.12 -7.36
CA ALA A 139 -8.14 3.28 -6.69
C ALA A 139 -8.66 4.61 -7.24
N ALA A 140 -9.09 4.67 -8.52
CA ALA A 140 -9.69 5.87 -9.12
C ALA A 140 -11.14 6.14 -8.67
N LYS A 141 -11.71 5.34 -7.78
CA LYS A 141 -13.13 5.40 -7.40
C LYS A 141 -13.55 6.73 -6.76
N PHE A 142 -12.64 7.35 -6.02
CA PHE A 142 -12.86 8.66 -5.39
C PHE A 142 -12.41 9.83 -6.26
N GLY A 143 -11.86 9.55 -7.42
CA GLY A 143 -11.28 10.49 -8.39
C GLY A 143 -9.98 9.96 -8.95
N GLY A 144 -9.56 10.44 -10.13
CA GLY A 144 -8.24 10.13 -10.67
C GLY A 144 -7.15 10.58 -9.71
N ASN A 145 -6.10 9.76 -9.55
CA ASN A 145 -5.04 10.02 -8.58
C ASN A 145 -3.69 9.50 -9.09
N ILE A 146 -2.61 9.83 -8.38
CA ILE A 146 -1.25 9.44 -8.76
C ILE A 146 -1.06 7.92 -8.83
N ILE A 147 -1.82 7.13 -8.03
CA ILE A 147 -1.76 5.67 -8.04
C ILE A 147 -2.49 5.11 -9.27
N SER A 148 -3.66 5.62 -9.61
CA SER A 148 -4.47 5.13 -10.73
C SER A 148 -4.01 5.65 -12.09
N ALA A 149 -3.36 6.81 -12.14
CA ALA A 149 -2.95 7.46 -13.39
C ALA A 149 -2.06 6.55 -14.26
N PRO A 150 -2.33 6.45 -15.59
CA PRO A 150 -1.43 5.83 -16.56
C PRO A 150 -0.03 6.44 -16.54
N ASP A 151 0.98 5.68 -16.99
CA ASP A 151 2.32 6.26 -17.20
C ASP A 151 2.26 7.29 -18.36
N GLY A 152 3.07 8.32 -18.26
CA GLY A 152 3.09 9.42 -19.23
C GLY A 152 2.64 10.75 -18.62
N GLU A 153 1.92 11.56 -19.39
CA GLU A 153 1.59 12.95 -19.02
C GLU A 153 0.66 13.03 -17.79
N ASP A 154 -0.33 12.14 -17.68
CA ASP A 154 -1.22 12.14 -16.52
C ASP A 154 -0.47 11.92 -15.21
N HIS A 155 0.41 10.90 -15.15
CA HIS A 155 1.21 10.67 -13.96
C HIS A 155 2.18 11.83 -13.69
N LYS A 156 2.81 12.39 -14.72
CA LYS A 156 3.72 13.53 -14.56
C LYS A 156 2.98 14.73 -13.97
N ARG A 157 1.77 15.01 -14.44
CA ARG A 157 0.91 16.09 -13.98
C ARG A 157 0.56 15.92 -12.48
N HIS A 158 0.04 14.75 -12.09
CA HIS A 158 -0.24 14.43 -10.69
C HIS A 158 1.02 14.56 -9.83
N LYS A 159 2.13 13.96 -10.29
CA LYS A 159 3.39 13.97 -9.54
C LYS A 159 3.95 15.38 -9.36
N ALA A 160 3.88 16.23 -10.36
CA ALA A 160 4.40 17.60 -10.29
C ALA A 160 3.67 18.40 -9.20
N VAL A 161 2.33 18.33 -9.17
CA VAL A 161 1.53 19.03 -8.16
C VAL A 161 1.80 18.45 -6.77
N ILE A 162 1.64 17.14 -6.60
CA ILE A 162 1.71 16.50 -5.28
C ILE A 162 3.12 16.63 -4.69
N ARG A 163 4.16 16.46 -5.50
CA ARG A 163 5.54 16.61 -5.02
C ARG A 163 5.80 18.03 -4.49
N GLY A 164 5.20 19.04 -5.12
CA GLY A 164 5.31 20.43 -4.66
C GLY A 164 4.62 20.68 -3.31
N CYS A 165 3.68 19.83 -2.93
CA CYS A 165 3.00 19.92 -1.63
C CYS A 165 3.83 19.37 -0.46
N PHE A 166 4.80 18.47 -0.71
CA PHE A 166 5.68 17.90 0.32
C PHE A 166 6.91 18.78 0.54
N GLY A 167 6.76 19.84 1.35
CA GLY A 167 7.84 20.74 1.75
C GLY A 167 8.25 20.52 3.22
N GLU A 168 9.31 21.20 3.64
CA GLU A 168 9.86 21.16 5.01
C GLU A 168 8.81 21.51 6.09
N GLU A 169 7.88 22.40 5.79
CA GLU A 169 6.80 22.78 6.71
C GLU A 169 5.86 21.62 6.97
N ILE A 170 5.45 20.91 5.91
CA ILE A 170 4.60 19.71 6.04
C ILE A 170 5.29 18.60 6.84
N PHE A 171 6.59 18.40 6.63
CA PHE A 171 7.35 17.41 7.40
C PHE A 171 7.49 17.79 8.88
N ARG A 172 7.67 19.07 9.17
CA ARG A 172 7.68 19.59 10.54
C ARG A 172 6.32 19.41 11.20
N ASN A 173 5.25 19.77 10.50
CA ASN A 173 3.88 19.59 10.99
C ASN A 173 3.56 18.10 11.24
N ALA A 174 4.05 17.20 10.39
CA ALA A 174 3.90 15.75 10.59
C ALA A 174 4.62 15.27 11.85
N TRP A 175 5.83 15.77 12.10
CA TRP A 175 6.55 15.47 13.33
C TRP A 175 5.80 15.98 14.58
N GLU A 176 5.40 17.25 14.57
CA GLU A 176 4.73 17.89 15.70
C GLU A 176 3.38 17.23 15.99
N GLU A 177 2.62 16.91 14.94
CA GLU A 177 1.35 16.23 15.12
C GLU A 177 1.51 14.77 15.57
N MET A 178 2.52 14.05 15.08
CA MET A 178 2.86 12.71 15.58
C MET A 178 3.23 12.77 17.07
N ASP A 179 4.01 13.75 17.47
CA ASP A 179 4.39 13.98 18.85
C ASP A 179 3.17 14.26 19.76
N ASN A 180 2.29 15.17 19.33
CA ASN A 180 1.04 15.46 20.02
C ASN A 180 0.14 14.23 20.12
N THR A 181 0.07 13.45 19.05
CA THR A 181 -0.77 12.25 19.01
C THR A 181 -0.23 11.14 19.91
N VAL A 182 1.10 10.98 20.01
CA VAL A 182 1.73 10.05 20.97
C VAL A 182 1.40 10.47 22.41
N GLU A 183 1.47 11.77 22.73
CA GLU A 183 1.07 12.25 24.07
C GLU A 183 -0.42 12.01 24.35
N MET A 184 -1.26 12.19 23.34
CA MET A 184 -2.70 11.90 23.45
C MET A 184 -2.92 10.40 23.67
N MET A 185 -2.26 9.54 22.90
CA MET A 185 -2.28 8.08 23.06
C MET A 185 -1.90 7.67 24.49
N LEU A 186 -0.80 8.19 25.00
CA LEU A 186 -0.31 7.84 26.33
C LEU A 186 -1.29 8.24 27.45
N ARG A 187 -1.97 9.38 27.30
CA ARG A 187 -2.95 9.84 28.27
C ARG A 187 -4.26 9.07 28.20
N GLU A 188 -4.83 8.98 27.00
CA GLU A 188 -6.16 8.39 26.81
C GLU A 188 -6.18 6.87 27.02
N GLU A 189 -5.06 6.20 26.78
CA GLU A 189 -4.91 4.74 27.00
C GLU A 189 -4.26 4.43 28.37
N ASN A 190 -4.10 5.43 29.26
CA ASN A 190 -3.52 5.28 30.59
C ASN A 190 -2.10 4.67 30.59
N LEU A 191 -1.26 5.06 29.64
CA LEU A 191 0.10 4.54 29.47
C LEU A 191 1.18 5.49 30.04
N VAL A 192 0.84 6.63 30.61
CA VAL A 192 1.80 7.65 31.09
C VAL A 192 2.80 7.08 32.10
N ASP A 193 2.33 6.24 33.03
CA ASP A 193 3.18 5.56 34.02
C ASP A 193 3.57 4.13 33.62
N GLY A 194 3.34 3.77 32.36
CA GLY A 194 3.43 2.42 31.85
C GLY A 194 2.09 1.70 31.90
N GLY A 195 1.99 0.57 31.23
CA GLY A 195 0.73 -0.18 31.14
C GLY A 195 0.68 -1.11 29.94
N VAL A 196 -0.49 -1.65 29.66
CA VAL A 196 -0.73 -2.53 28.51
C VAL A 196 -1.38 -1.74 27.39
N MET A 197 -0.71 -1.69 26.24
CA MET A 197 -1.33 -1.26 25.00
C MET A 197 -2.02 -2.47 24.37
N GLU A 198 -3.34 -2.41 24.33
CA GLU A 198 -4.17 -3.41 23.65
C GLU A 198 -4.27 -3.09 22.15
N ASP A 199 -4.44 -4.14 21.32
CA ASP A 199 -4.59 -4.01 19.87
C ASP A 199 -3.59 -3.03 19.22
N VAL A 200 -2.31 -3.39 19.26
CA VAL A 200 -1.23 -2.52 18.74
C VAL A 200 -1.50 -2.11 17.28
N GLY A 201 -2.03 -3.01 16.45
CA GLY A 201 -2.35 -2.71 15.05
C GLY A 201 -3.42 -1.62 14.91
N GLY A 202 -4.53 -1.75 15.64
CA GLY A 202 -5.59 -0.74 15.66
C GLY A 202 -5.12 0.60 16.25
N MET A 203 -4.26 0.53 17.27
CA MET A 203 -3.71 1.71 17.92
C MET A 203 -2.79 2.51 17.01
N THR A 204 -1.87 1.85 16.32
CA THR A 204 -0.94 2.54 15.40
C THR A 204 -1.65 3.11 14.17
N ILE A 205 -2.68 2.43 13.65
CA ILE A 205 -3.54 3.00 12.60
C ILE A 205 -4.25 4.26 13.12
N LYS A 206 -4.80 4.23 14.32
CA LYS A 206 -5.47 5.40 14.92
C LYS A 206 -4.51 6.58 15.06
N VAL A 207 -3.27 6.34 15.49
CA VAL A 207 -2.22 7.36 15.59
C VAL A 207 -1.95 8.00 14.22
N THR A 208 -1.62 7.21 13.22
CA THR A 208 -1.32 7.72 11.86
C THR A 208 -2.54 8.34 11.18
N TYR A 209 -3.74 7.86 11.50
CA TYR A 209 -5.01 8.43 11.07
C TYR A 209 -5.24 9.86 11.60
N ILE A 210 -4.94 10.10 12.88
CA ILE A 210 -5.04 11.44 13.49
C ILE A 210 -4.04 12.38 12.84
N VAL A 211 -2.79 11.92 12.62
CA VAL A 211 -1.74 12.71 11.97
C VAL A 211 -2.16 13.12 10.55
N ILE A 212 -2.64 12.17 9.73
CA ILE A 212 -3.08 12.50 8.37
C ILE A 212 -4.34 13.37 8.35
N GLY A 213 -5.22 13.23 9.34
CA GLY A 213 -6.37 14.10 9.53
C GLY A 213 -5.96 15.56 9.63
N LYS A 214 -4.98 15.87 10.45
CA LYS A 214 -4.47 17.23 10.66
C LYS A 214 -3.58 17.68 9.50
N VAL A 215 -2.53 16.95 9.19
CA VAL A 215 -1.52 17.35 8.20
C VAL A 215 -2.01 17.12 6.77
N GLY A 216 -2.84 16.11 6.54
CA GLY A 216 -3.42 15.82 5.23
C GLY A 216 -4.60 16.72 4.90
N PHE A 217 -5.60 16.75 5.77
CA PHE A 217 -6.88 17.42 5.52
C PHE A 217 -7.03 18.77 6.24
N GLY A 218 -6.13 19.12 7.16
CA GLY A 218 -6.27 20.30 8.03
C GLY A 218 -7.41 20.17 9.03
N HIS A 219 -7.80 18.92 9.38
CA HIS A 219 -8.93 18.60 10.24
C HIS A 219 -8.45 17.87 11.50
N GLU A 220 -8.77 18.43 12.68
CA GLU A 220 -8.46 17.80 13.94
C GLU A 220 -9.38 16.62 14.22
N ILE A 221 -8.78 15.46 14.49
CA ILE A 221 -9.49 14.24 14.81
C ILE A 221 -9.30 13.97 16.30
N PRO A 222 -10.39 13.92 17.09
CA PRO A 222 -10.29 13.62 18.51
C PRO A 222 -9.94 12.15 18.75
N TRP A 223 -9.24 11.85 19.84
CA TRP A 223 -8.89 10.48 20.22
C TRP A 223 -10.13 9.59 20.39
N ILE A 224 -11.16 10.10 21.04
CA ILE A 224 -12.46 9.42 21.16
C ILE A 224 -13.43 10.07 20.17
N THR A 225 -13.80 9.32 19.15
CA THR A 225 -14.80 9.77 18.18
C THR A 225 -16.20 9.67 18.77
N PRO A 226 -16.94 10.77 18.87
CA PRO A 226 -18.34 10.72 19.26
C PRO A 226 -19.12 9.87 18.24
N ARG A 227 -19.87 8.88 18.71
CA ARG A 227 -20.78 8.15 17.82
C ARG A 227 -21.98 9.02 17.52
N THR A 228 -22.31 9.09 16.21
CA THR A 228 -23.52 9.78 15.78
C THR A 228 -24.77 9.13 16.41
N GLU A 229 -25.59 9.90 17.09
CA GLU A 229 -26.82 9.42 17.68
C GLU A 229 -27.86 9.05 16.58
N ARG A 230 -28.87 8.27 16.96
CA ARG A 230 -29.87 7.81 16.03
C ARG A 230 -30.73 8.99 15.54
N GLY A 231 -30.55 9.38 14.29
CA GLY A 231 -31.28 10.50 13.67
C GLY A 231 -30.41 11.72 13.39
N GLU A 232 -29.17 11.74 13.89
CA GLU A 232 -28.19 12.77 13.54
C GLU A 232 -27.47 12.47 12.21
N GLU A 233 -26.89 13.49 11.64
CA GLU A 233 -26.11 13.35 10.42
C GLU A 233 -24.72 12.80 10.74
N MET A 234 -24.30 11.76 9.98
CA MET A 234 -22.99 11.11 10.16
C MET A 234 -21.86 12.13 10.01
N GLY A 235 -21.00 12.23 11.02
CA GLY A 235 -19.83 13.11 11.02
C GLY A 235 -18.71 12.65 10.09
N PHE A 236 -17.74 13.54 9.81
CA PHE A 236 -16.58 13.25 8.94
C PHE A 236 -15.79 12.05 9.43
N VAL A 237 -15.43 12.01 10.70
CA VAL A 237 -14.59 10.96 11.27
C VAL A 237 -15.27 9.59 11.19
N GLU A 238 -16.56 9.49 11.53
CA GLU A 238 -17.31 8.25 11.40
C GLU A 238 -17.44 7.81 9.93
N ALA A 239 -17.66 8.76 9.02
CA ALA A 239 -17.74 8.47 7.59
C ALA A 239 -16.40 7.94 7.05
N TYR A 240 -15.29 8.52 7.48
CA TYR A 240 -13.95 8.08 7.11
C TYR A 240 -13.63 6.69 7.67
N GLU A 241 -13.86 6.43 8.97
CA GLU A 241 -13.68 5.09 9.56
C GLU A 241 -14.47 4.00 8.81
N ILE A 242 -15.69 4.33 8.37
CA ILE A 242 -16.50 3.40 7.57
C ILE A 242 -15.86 3.15 6.21
N VAL A 243 -15.34 4.18 5.56
CA VAL A 243 -14.64 4.05 4.27
C VAL A 243 -13.41 3.18 4.44
N ASP A 244 -12.59 3.46 5.44
CA ASP A 244 -11.37 2.73 5.75
C ASP A 244 -11.64 1.24 5.99
N ARG A 245 -12.50 0.91 6.94
CA ARG A 245 -12.84 -0.50 7.27
C ARG A 245 -13.63 -1.24 6.19
N SER A 246 -14.09 -0.57 5.17
CA SER A 246 -14.89 -1.15 4.08
C SER A 246 -14.22 -1.11 2.71
N VAL A 247 -12.95 -0.76 2.64
CA VAL A 247 -12.18 -0.60 1.38
C VAL A 247 -12.36 -1.79 0.44
N LEU A 248 -12.25 -3.01 0.92
CA LEU A 248 -12.41 -4.20 0.10
C LEU A 248 -13.80 -4.30 -0.57
N TYR A 249 -14.87 -4.05 0.21
CA TYR A 249 -16.23 -4.07 -0.35
C TYR A 249 -16.43 -2.93 -1.36
N GLN A 250 -15.77 -1.82 -1.14
CA GLN A 250 -15.81 -0.67 -2.03
C GLN A 250 -15.06 -0.96 -3.34
N PHE A 251 -14.01 -1.74 -3.34
CA PHE A 251 -13.36 -2.20 -4.57
C PHE A 251 -14.26 -3.10 -5.40
N MET A 252 -15.10 -3.92 -4.76
CA MET A 252 -15.96 -4.89 -5.44
C MET A 252 -17.29 -4.29 -5.92
N LEU A 253 -17.86 -3.36 -5.15
CA LEU A 253 -19.22 -2.86 -5.38
C LEU A 253 -19.25 -1.32 -5.40
N PRO A 254 -19.95 -0.72 -6.35
CA PRO A 254 -20.14 0.74 -6.35
C PRO A 254 -21.02 1.16 -5.17
N GLY A 255 -20.76 2.36 -4.61
CA GLY A 255 -21.45 2.85 -3.41
C GLY A 255 -22.97 2.94 -3.55
N TRP A 256 -23.47 3.23 -4.76
CA TRP A 256 -24.92 3.24 -5.02
C TRP A 256 -25.53 1.84 -4.84
N LEU A 257 -24.84 0.79 -5.28
CA LEU A 257 -25.30 -0.59 -5.14
C LEU A 257 -25.24 -1.03 -3.66
N LEU A 258 -24.19 -0.66 -2.92
CA LEU A 258 -24.11 -0.90 -1.47
C LEU A 258 -25.31 -0.33 -0.73
N ARG A 259 -25.80 0.86 -1.12
CA ARG A 259 -27.00 1.48 -0.52
C ARG A 259 -28.29 0.74 -0.83
N MET A 260 -28.36 -0.01 -1.93
CA MET A 260 -29.54 -0.77 -2.34
C MET A 260 -29.61 -2.17 -1.70
N LEU A 261 -28.49 -2.69 -1.18
CA LEU A 261 -28.45 -4.00 -0.58
C LEU A 261 -29.32 -4.08 0.68
N PRO A 262 -29.95 -5.25 0.96
CA PRO A 262 -30.97 -5.37 2.02
C PRO A 262 -30.39 -5.25 3.43
N THR A 263 -29.08 -5.49 3.62
CA THR A 263 -28.46 -5.48 4.95
C THR A 263 -28.11 -4.06 5.43
N LYS A 264 -28.37 -3.81 6.72
CA LYS A 264 -28.01 -2.52 7.37
C LYS A 264 -26.52 -2.19 7.22
N LYS A 265 -25.66 -3.23 7.31
CA LYS A 265 -24.20 -3.09 7.20
C LYS A 265 -23.80 -2.49 5.85
N PHE A 266 -24.23 -3.05 4.74
CA PHE A 266 -23.87 -2.55 3.41
C PHE A 266 -24.46 -1.16 3.12
N ARG A 267 -25.69 -0.93 3.54
CA ARG A 267 -26.29 0.42 3.41
C ARG A 267 -25.50 1.48 4.16
N ARG A 268 -25.06 1.17 5.41
CA ARG A 268 -24.21 2.09 6.19
C ARG A 268 -22.87 2.34 5.50
N MET A 269 -22.24 1.30 4.91
CA MET A 269 -21.01 1.46 4.12
C MET A 269 -21.20 2.40 2.92
N GLY A 270 -22.25 2.18 2.13
CA GLY A 270 -22.53 3.02 0.98
C GLY A 270 -22.96 4.46 1.36
N TYR A 271 -23.58 4.66 2.53
CA TYR A 271 -23.89 5.98 3.06
C TYR A 271 -22.64 6.69 3.58
N GLY A 272 -21.79 6.00 4.34
CA GLY A 272 -20.51 6.53 4.83
C GLY A 272 -19.62 7.00 3.68
N GLN A 273 -19.50 6.20 2.61
CA GLN A 273 -18.77 6.59 1.41
C GLN A 273 -19.31 7.89 0.80
N LYS A 274 -20.63 8.02 0.67
CA LYS A 274 -21.25 9.23 0.15
C LYS A 274 -20.93 10.44 1.03
N LYS A 275 -21.09 10.31 2.35
CA LYS A 275 -20.83 11.39 3.31
C LYS A 275 -19.37 11.80 3.34
N PHE A 276 -18.46 10.84 3.35
CA PHE A 276 -17.04 11.12 3.29
C PHE A 276 -16.67 11.99 2.07
N LEU A 277 -17.15 11.61 0.88
CA LEU A 277 -16.92 12.41 -0.33
C LEU A 277 -17.55 13.81 -0.23
N GLU A 278 -18.76 13.94 0.30
CA GLU A 278 -19.41 15.24 0.52
C GLU A 278 -18.53 16.15 1.39
N TYR A 279 -17.95 15.61 2.47
CA TYR A 279 -17.02 16.35 3.34
C TYR A 279 -15.72 16.73 2.63
N CYS A 280 -15.10 15.80 1.89
CA CYS A 280 -13.88 16.08 1.14
C CYS A 280 -14.08 17.21 0.13
N TYR A 281 -15.18 17.16 -0.62
CA TYR A 281 -15.55 18.25 -1.56
C TYR A 281 -15.84 19.57 -0.85
N ALA A 282 -16.53 19.53 0.28
CA ALA A 282 -16.81 20.72 1.07
C ALA A 282 -15.53 21.39 1.60
N MET A 283 -14.59 20.60 2.11
CA MET A 283 -13.29 21.09 2.57
C MET A 283 -12.48 21.70 1.43
N ALA A 284 -12.39 21.03 0.28
CA ALA A 284 -11.68 21.54 -0.90
C ALA A 284 -12.26 22.87 -1.39
N ARG A 285 -13.60 22.99 -1.45
CA ARG A 285 -14.30 24.22 -1.84
C ARG A 285 -14.13 25.33 -0.81
N GLY A 286 -14.16 25.00 0.47
CA GLY A 286 -13.87 25.95 1.55
C GLY A 286 -12.48 26.55 1.41
N ARG A 287 -11.44 25.72 1.22
CA ARG A 287 -10.07 26.19 0.96
C ARG A 287 -9.95 27.07 -0.28
N ARG A 288 -10.65 26.70 -1.34
CA ARG A 288 -10.70 27.51 -2.58
C ARG A 288 -11.35 28.87 -2.36
N ALA A 289 -12.44 28.92 -1.61
CA ALA A 289 -13.13 30.18 -1.28
C ALA A 289 -12.27 31.10 -0.39
N GLU A 290 -11.58 30.53 0.61
CA GLU A 290 -10.63 31.27 1.46
C GLU A 290 -9.53 31.93 0.62
N LEU A 291 -8.93 31.17 -0.31
CA LEU A 291 -7.90 31.69 -1.23
C LEU A 291 -8.44 32.81 -2.14
N GLY A 292 -9.67 32.66 -2.63
CA GLY A 292 -10.35 33.67 -3.42
C GLY A 292 -10.55 34.97 -2.64
N ALA A 293 -11.07 34.87 -1.41
CA ALA A 293 -11.32 36.03 -0.55
C ALA A 293 -10.04 36.79 -0.18
N LEU A 294 -8.94 36.08 0.15
CA LEU A 294 -7.64 36.70 0.42
C LEU A 294 -7.12 37.49 -0.77
N ARG A 295 -7.30 36.99 -1.98
CA ARG A 295 -6.90 37.66 -3.22
C ARG A 295 -7.72 38.91 -3.51
N GLU A 296 -9.03 38.82 -3.34
CA GLU A 296 -9.91 39.98 -3.50
C GLU A 296 -9.55 41.09 -2.51
N ALA A 297 -9.10 40.73 -1.32
CA ALA A 297 -8.59 41.66 -0.32
C ALA A 297 -7.18 42.19 -0.62
N GLY A 298 -6.51 41.71 -1.68
CA GLY A 298 -5.11 42.07 -2.00
C GLY A 298 -4.09 41.49 -1.01
N GLU A 299 -4.48 40.53 -0.20
CA GLU A 299 -3.62 39.87 0.78
C GLU A 299 -2.88 38.67 0.16
N LYS A 300 -1.62 38.49 0.56
CA LYS A 300 -0.89 37.28 0.19
C LYS A 300 -1.42 36.08 0.99
N ALA A 301 -1.80 35.02 0.28
CA ALA A 301 -2.15 33.77 0.92
C ALA A 301 -0.96 33.27 1.75
N LYS A 302 -1.22 32.84 2.99
CA LYS A 302 -0.22 32.14 3.80
C LYS A 302 0.11 30.80 3.15
N PRO A 303 1.35 30.31 3.29
CA PRO A 303 1.68 28.96 2.86
C PRO A 303 0.70 27.95 3.48
N PRO A 304 0.21 26.99 2.68
CA PRO A 304 -0.69 25.98 3.22
C PRO A 304 0.05 25.08 4.21
N THR A 305 -0.62 24.78 5.33
CA THR A 305 -0.08 23.97 6.42
C THR A 305 -0.49 22.49 6.35
N ASP A 306 -1.34 22.16 5.37
CA ASP A 306 -1.85 20.82 5.12
C ASP A 306 -1.80 20.48 3.62
N LEU A 307 -1.80 19.17 3.30
CA LEU A 307 -1.67 18.69 1.91
C LEU A 307 -2.86 19.07 1.03
N LEU A 308 -4.08 19.07 1.57
CA LEU A 308 -5.28 19.47 0.84
C LEU A 308 -5.18 20.94 0.44
N GLY A 309 -4.85 21.80 1.39
CA GLY A 309 -4.64 23.24 1.13
C GLY A 309 -3.55 23.47 0.09
N ALA A 310 -2.44 22.72 0.16
CA ALA A 310 -1.35 22.81 -0.80
C ALA A 310 -1.77 22.39 -2.22
N MET A 311 -2.55 21.31 -2.36
CA MET A 311 -3.06 20.85 -3.66
C MET A 311 -4.09 21.84 -4.25
N VAL A 312 -5.00 22.36 -3.42
CA VAL A 312 -5.97 23.37 -3.87
C VAL A 312 -5.27 24.65 -4.28
N HIS A 313 -4.26 25.10 -3.53
CA HIS A 313 -3.46 26.27 -3.88
C HIS A 313 -2.74 26.09 -5.22
N ALA A 314 -2.09 24.93 -5.41
CA ALA A 314 -1.43 24.60 -6.68
C ALA A 314 -2.42 24.52 -7.85
N GLN A 315 -3.64 24.02 -7.63
CA GLN A 315 -4.70 24.01 -8.63
C GLN A 315 -5.09 25.43 -9.05
N VAL A 316 -5.33 26.30 -8.08
CA VAL A 316 -5.76 27.68 -8.34
C VAL A 316 -4.67 28.48 -9.08
N LEU A 317 -3.40 28.30 -8.69
CA LEU A 317 -2.27 28.92 -9.40
C LEU A 317 -2.16 28.45 -10.85
N ALA A 318 -2.29 27.16 -11.08
CA ALA A 318 -2.23 26.58 -12.42
C ALA A 318 -3.39 27.09 -13.32
N GLU A 319 -4.60 27.24 -12.78
CA GLU A 319 -5.75 27.82 -13.49
C GLU A 319 -5.50 29.30 -13.89
N GLU A 320 -4.83 30.06 -13.04
CA GLU A 320 -4.50 31.46 -13.32
C GLU A 320 -3.42 31.63 -14.38
N GLU A 321 -2.33 30.90 -14.24
CA GLU A 321 -1.27 30.90 -15.25
C GLU A 321 -1.81 30.56 -16.64
N ALA A 322 -2.74 29.66 -16.67
CA ALA A 322 -3.36 29.25 -17.91
C ALA A 322 -4.30 30.30 -18.49
N ARG A 323 -5.07 31.03 -17.65
CA ARG A 323 -5.87 32.17 -18.09
C ARG A 323 -5.02 33.29 -18.67
N VAL A 324 -3.84 33.53 -18.08
CA VAL A 324 -2.94 34.58 -18.53
C VAL A 324 -2.27 34.22 -19.86
N LYS A 325 -1.92 32.92 -20.07
CA LYS A 325 -1.16 32.50 -21.27
C LYS A 325 -2.02 32.29 -22.52
N ASN A 326 -3.23 31.77 -22.44
CA ASN A 326 -3.97 31.24 -23.60
C ASN A 326 -5.48 31.51 -23.64
N GLY A 327 -6.04 32.34 -22.77
CA GLY A 327 -7.47 32.74 -22.79
C GLY A 327 -8.51 31.63 -22.62
N THR A 328 -8.29 30.40 -23.01
CA THR A 328 -9.27 29.29 -22.95
C THR A 328 -8.72 27.87 -22.87
N GLU A 329 -7.47 27.58 -23.19
CA GLU A 329 -6.93 26.21 -23.25
C GLU A 329 -6.20 25.73 -21.97
N ALA A 330 -6.60 26.22 -20.84
CA ALA A 330 -5.97 26.01 -19.55
C ALA A 330 -6.21 24.64 -18.88
N ILE A 331 -6.82 23.71 -19.54
CA ILE A 331 -7.43 22.52 -18.91
C ILE A 331 -6.41 21.46 -18.44
N ASN A 332 -5.14 21.55 -18.84
CA ASN A 332 -4.17 20.46 -18.63
C ASN A 332 -3.00 20.74 -17.66
N VAL A 333 -2.97 21.87 -16.97
CA VAL A 333 -1.77 22.22 -16.17
C VAL A 333 -1.90 21.85 -14.70
N GLY A 334 -3.10 21.83 -14.12
CA GLY A 334 -3.37 21.50 -12.72
C GLY A 334 -4.13 20.19 -12.51
N LEU A 335 -4.48 19.89 -11.25
CA LEU A 335 -5.42 18.82 -10.90
C LEU A 335 -6.86 19.33 -11.00
N LYS A 336 -7.78 18.47 -11.43
CA LYS A 336 -9.22 18.73 -11.33
C LYS A 336 -9.67 18.56 -9.87
N GLU A 337 -10.84 19.13 -9.50
CA GLU A 337 -11.37 19.04 -8.13
C GLU A 337 -11.50 17.57 -7.66
N ASN A 338 -12.02 16.69 -8.51
CA ASN A 338 -12.12 15.27 -8.19
C ASN A 338 -10.77 14.56 -8.12
N GLU A 339 -9.74 15.04 -8.82
CA GLU A 339 -8.39 14.50 -8.75
C GLU A 339 -7.68 14.94 -7.46
N VAL A 340 -7.94 16.16 -6.97
CA VAL A 340 -7.49 16.58 -5.63
C VAL A 340 -8.04 15.62 -4.58
N ILE A 341 -9.36 15.37 -4.61
CA ILE A 341 -10.02 14.45 -3.70
C ILE A 341 -9.47 13.02 -3.85
N GLY A 342 -9.32 12.53 -5.08
CA GLY A 342 -8.76 11.20 -5.35
C GLY A 342 -7.37 11.01 -4.75
N ASN A 343 -6.49 12.00 -4.86
CA ASN A 343 -5.15 11.94 -4.28
C ASN A 343 -5.15 11.99 -2.75
N MET A 344 -6.15 12.63 -2.13
CA MET A 344 -6.28 12.68 -0.67
C MET A 344 -6.81 11.37 -0.09
N CYS A 345 -7.72 10.69 -0.80
CA CYS A 345 -8.41 9.50 -0.28
C CYS A 345 -7.59 8.21 -0.38
N ASP A 346 -6.46 8.22 -1.08
CA ASP A 346 -5.86 6.99 -1.62
C ASP A 346 -4.72 6.42 -0.79
N ALA A 347 -4.11 7.18 0.13
CA ALA A 347 -3.00 6.68 0.93
C ALA A 347 -2.64 7.61 2.09
N GLY A 348 -1.91 7.09 3.05
CA GLY A 348 -1.18 7.89 4.02
C GLY A 348 -1.14 7.34 5.43
N HIS A 349 -2.19 6.70 5.95
CA HIS A 349 -2.21 6.25 7.36
C HIS A 349 -2.02 4.74 7.52
N GLU A 350 -2.72 3.92 6.72
CA GLU A 350 -2.74 2.47 6.89
C GLU A 350 -1.34 1.85 6.72
N THR A 351 -0.60 2.27 5.70
CA THR A 351 0.74 1.73 5.43
C THR A 351 1.73 2.08 6.53
N THR A 352 1.76 3.33 7.00
CA THR A 352 2.63 3.75 8.11
C THR A 352 2.17 3.14 9.43
N GLY A 353 0.86 3.07 9.68
CA GLY A 353 0.29 2.46 10.88
C GLY A 353 0.68 0.98 11.02
N HIS A 354 0.51 0.19 9.97
CA HIS A 354 0.95 -1.21 9.98
C HIS A 354 2.47 -1.35 10.10
N THR A 355 3.25 -0.47 9.45
CA THR A 355 4.72 -0.46 9.62
C THR A 355 5.10 -0.22 11.07
N LEU A 356 4.46 0.74 11.75
CA LEU A 356 4.67 0.99 13.18
C LEU A 356 4.30 -0.22 14.05
N ALA A 357 3.18 -0.88 13.75
CA ALA A 357 2.78 -2.09 14.48
C ALA A 357 3.82 -3.20 14.39
N PHE A 358 4.31 -3.50 13.18
CA PHE A 358 5.37 -4.49 12.99
C PHE A 358 6.71 -4.04 13.61
N THR A 359 7.00 -2.74 13.59
CA THR A 359 8.18 -2.19 14.26
C THR A 359 8.10 -2.39 15.78
N ILE A 360 6.95 -2.09 16.40
CA ILE A 360 6.71 -2.35 17.83
C ILE A 360 6.83 -3.84 18.14
N ALA A 361 6.27 -4.71 17.30
CA ALA A 361 6.38 -6.16 17.49
C ALA A 361 7.85 -6.64 17.45
N GLN A 362 8.63 -6.18 16.47
CA GLN A 362 10.06 -6.51 16.37
C GLN A 362 10.86 -5.99 17.57
N LEU A 363 10.63 -4.73 17.97
CA LEU A 363 11.29 -4.14 19.12
C LEU A 363 10.95 -4.87 20.43
N ALA A 364 9.68 -5.24 20.62
CA ALA A 364 9.25 -5.99 21.81
C ALA A 364 9.92 -7.37 21.89
N LEU A 365 10.11 -8.03 20.75
CA LEU A 365 10.80 -9.32 20.69
C LEU A 365 12.31 -9.21 20.76
N GLN A 366 12.90 -8.04 20.55
CA GLN A 366 14.35 -7.82 20.45
C GLN A 366 14.76 -6.56 21.21
N PRO A 367 14.78 -6.63 22.56
CA PRO A 367 15.01 -5.48 23.45
C PRO A 367 16.37 -4.80 23.25
N GLU A 368 17.37 -5.52 22.73
CA GLU A 368 18.69 -4.97 22.41
C GLU A 368 18.62 -3.78 21.46
N TRP A 369 17.70 -3.79 20.49
CA TRP A 369 17.52 -2.68 19.55
C TRP A 369 16.82 -1.49 20.18
N GLN A 370 15.98 -1.70 21.18
CA GLN A 370 15.39 -0.60 21.96
C GLN A 370 16.48 0.15 22.73
N ASP A 371 17.43 -0.58 23.31
CA ASP A 371 18.52 0.02 24.07
C ASP A 371 19.53 0.76 23.17
N GLU A 372 19.80 0.23 21.98
CA GLU A 372 20.63 0.92 20.99
C GLU A 372 19.96 2.22 20.50
N CYS A 373 18.67 2.18 20.18
CA CYS A 373 17.91 3.40 19.83
C CYS A 373 17.87 4.41 21.00
N TYR A 374 17.68 3.95 22.22
CA TYR A 374 17.71 4.82 23.39
C TYR A 374 19.06 5.50 23.58
N LYS A 375 20.18 4.76 23.39
CA LYS A 375 21.53 5.34 23.42
C LYS A 375 21.71 6.42 22.34
N GLU A 376 21.24 6.16 21.12
CA GLU A 376 21.27 7.16 20.04
C GLU A 376 20.47 8.40 20.44
N ILE A 377 19.24 8.24 20.91
CA ILE A 377 18.35 9.35 21.32
C ILE A 377 19.00 10.16 22.43
N LYS A 378 19.56 9.51 23.45
CA LYS A 378 20.26 10.18 24.56
C LYS A 378 21.52 10.91 24.09
N ALA A 379 22.28 10.36 23.18
CA ALA A 379 23.47 11.00 22.64
C ALA A 379 23.12 12.25 21.79
N VAL A 380 21.96 12.24 21.12
CA VAL A 380 21.53 13.34 20.24
C VAL A 380 20.77 14.42 21.01
N CYS A 381 19.82 14.03 21.85
CA CYS A 381 18.86 14.93 22.50
C CYS A 381 19.16 15.20 23.98
N GLY A 382 20.05 14.41 24.61
CA GLY A 382 20.28 14.50 26.06
C GLY A 382 19.02 14.13 26.84
N ASP A 383 18.58 15.03 27.70
CA ASP A 383 17.33 14.90 28.46
C ASP A 383 16.14 15.65 27.82
N GLU A 384 16.40 16.33 26.73
CA GLU A 384 15.34 17.00 25.97
C GLU A 384 14.52 16.01 25.16
N LYS A 385 13.27 16.37 24.90
CA LYS A 385 12.39 15.61 24.03
C LYS A 385 12.88 15.69 22.60
N PRO A 386 12.92 14.57 21.83
CA PRO A 386 13.23 14.60 20.42
C PRO A 386 12.34 15.57 19.64
N SER A 387 12.93 16.31 18.70
CA SER A 387 12.26 17.33 17.90
C SER A 387 12.54 17.14 16.41
N TYR A 388 11.81 17.83 15.54
CA TYR A 388 12.06 17.77 14.09
C TYR A 388 13.50 18.13 13.69
N ARG A 389 14.20 18.93 14.50
CA ARG A 389 15.62 19.28 14.27
C ARG A 389 16.53 18.06 14.33
N ASP A 390 16.13 17.02 15.04
CA ASP A 390 16.90 15.81 15.28
C ASP A 390 16.64 14.72 14.24
N VAL A 391 15.67 14.93 13.33
CA VAL A 391 15.21 13.92 12.34
C VAL A 391 16.34 13.31 11.52
N HIS A 392 17.40 14.08 11.20
CA HIS A 392 18.58 13.58 10.46
C HIS A 392 19.67 13.02 11.36
N ARG A 393 19.52 13.13 12.67
CA ARG A 393 20.49 12.71 13.68
C ARG A 393 20.09 11.42 14.40
N LEU A 394 18.91 10.85 14.04
CA LEU A 394 18.34 9.63 14.59
C LEU A 394 18.22 8.53 13.52
N PRO A 395 19.34 8.17 12.85
CA PRO A 395 19.32 7.21 11.75
C PRO A 395 18.94 5.79 12.19
N LEU A 396 19.28 5.37 13.41
CA LEU A 396 18.94 4.04 13.90
C LEU A 396 17.44 3.90 14.16
N CYS A 397 16.78 4.95 14.66
CA CYS A 397 15.33 4.98 14.78
C CYS A 397 14.63 4.76 13.42
N LEU A 398 15.16 5.35 12.33
CA LEU A 398 14.66 5.06 10.99
C LEU A 398 14.98 3.64 10.55
N ALA A 399 16.21 3.20 10.76
CA ALA A 399 16.70 1.88 10.34
C ALA A 399 15.88 0.73 10.94
N VAL A 400 15.43 0.85 12.18
CA VAL A 400 14.53 -0.12 12.84
C VAL A 400 13.20 -0.23 12.09
N GLY A 401 12.59 0.87 11.70
CA GLY A 401 11.37 0.87 10.91
C GLY A 401 11.56 0.27 9.51
N LEU A 402 12.67 0.61 8.85
CA LEU A 402 13.01 0.06 7.53
C LEU A 402 13.26 -1.44 7.57
N GLU A 403 13.92 -1.94 8.62
CA GLU A 403 14.16 -3.36 8.79
C GLU A 403 12.87 -4.13 9.10
N ALA A 404 11.96 -3.54 9.87
CA ALA A 404 10.63 -4.11 10.06
C ALA A 404 9.87 -4.22 8.72
N MET A 405 9.94 -3.19 7.88
CA MET A 405 9.37 -3.22 6.51
C MET A 405 10.05 -4.26 5.62
N ARG A 406 11.37 -4.45 5.73
CA ARG A 406 12.09 -5.46 4.95
C ARG A 406 11.60 -6.87 5.29
N LEU A 407 11.44 -7.17 6.57
CA LEU A 407 10.98 -8.49 7.03
C LEU A 407 9.48 -8.70 6.84
N THR A 408 8.69 -7.62 6.88
CA THR A 408 7.23 -7.68 6.70
C THR A 408 6.80 -6.54 5.80
N ASP A 409 6.91 -6.75 4.49
CA ASP A 409 6.57 -5.74 3.50
C ASP A 409 5.05 -5.48 3.48
N ILE A 410 4.69 -4.21 3.58
CA ILE A 410 3.29 -3.78 3.68
C ILE A 410 2.58 -3.88 2.33
N VAL A 411 3.26 -3.54 1.22
CA VAL A 411 2.72 -3.61 -0.15
C VAL A 411 3.43 -4.71 -0.93
N ARG A 412 2.96 -5.92 -0.77
CA ARG A 412 3.63 -7.14 -1.24
C ARG A 412 3.70 -7.33 -2.74
N GLN A 413 2.90 -6.59 -3.49
CA GLN A 413 2.69 -6.88 -4.92
C GLN A 413 2.75 -5.62 -5.76
N LEU A 414 3.74 -5.58 -6.64
CA LEU A 414 3.87 -4.52 -7.63
C LEU A 414 3.92 -5.12 -9.04
N PHE A 415 3.10 -4.58 -9.94
CA PHE A 415 2.98 -5.08 -11.31
C PHE A 415 3.51 -4.08 -12.32
N LYS A 416 4.16 -4.63 -13.33
CA LYS A 416 4.49 -3.93 -14.57
C LYS A 416 4.08 -4.79 -15.77
N VAL A 417 3.88 -4.16 -16.91
CA VAL A 417 3.65 -4.83 -18.19
C VAL A 417 4.77 -4.44 -19.15
N ALA A 418 5.30 -5.40 -19.87
CA ALA A 418 6.29 -5.14 -20.91
C ALA A 418 5.62 -4.43 -22.09
N LYS A 419 6.09 -3.24 -22.44
CA LYS A 419 5.60 -2.46 -23.59
C LYS A 419 6.09 -3.00 -24.92
N VAL A 420 7.32 -3.49 -24.89
CA VAL A 420 8.04 -4.07 -26.04
C VAL A 420 8.75 -5.33 -25.60
N ASP A 421 9.17 -6.15 -26.55
CA ASP A 421 10.02 -7.31 -26.27
C ASP A 421 11.27 -6.86 -25.52
N SER A 422 11.52 -7.39 -24.34
CA SER A 422 12.54 -6.89 -23.42
C SER A 422 13.29 -8.02 -22.73
N MET A 423 14.60 -7.84 -22.52
CA MET A 423 15.38 -8.78 -21.73
C MET A 423 15.15 -8.53 -20.24
N LEU A 424 14.91 -9.59 -19.49
CA LEU A 424 14.72 -9.59 -18.05
C LEU A 424 15.87 -10.37 -17.39
N PRO A 425 16.76 -9.73 -16.63
CA PRO A 425 17.83 -10.41 -15.94
C PRO A 425 17.28 -11.24 -14.77
N TYR A 426 17.88 -12.38 -14.48
CA TYR A 426 17.54 -13.23 -13.34
C TYR A 426 18.71 -14.14 -12.97
N ASN A 427 18.64 -14.81 -11.84
CA ASN A 427 19.64 -15.75 -11.36
C ASN A 427 19.05 -17.15 -11.24
N THR A 428 19.90 -18.14 -11.48
CA THR A 428 19.70 -19.54 -11.09
C THR A 428 20.87 -19.98 -10.21
N TRP A 429 20.69 -21.02 -9.43
CA TRP A 429 21.78 -21.58 -8.63
C TRP A 429 21.76 -23.11 -8.63
N ASP A 430 22.91 -23.70 -8.35
CA ASP A 430 23.08 -25.15 -8.23
C ASP A 430 22.88 -25.64 -6.77
N ASP A 431 23.01 -26.94 -6.53
CA ASP A 431 22.92 -27.56 -5.19
C ASP A 431 23.99 -27.06 -4.20
N LYS A 432 25.05 -26.45 -4.71
CA LYS A 432 26.15 -25.90 -3.91
C LYS A 432 25.96 -24.40 -3.63
N GLY A 433 24.88 -23.79 -4.16
CA GLY A 433 24.62 -22.35 -4.03
C GLY A 433 25.39 -21.46 -5.01
N ASN A 434 26.05 -22.03 -6.03
CA ASN A 434 26.75 -21.23 -7.03
C ASN A 434 25.75 -20.53 -7.95
N VAL A 435 25.77 -19.20 -7.95
CA VAL A 435 24.84 -18.36 -8.70
C VAL A 435 25.29 -18.20 -10.15
N THR A 436 24.36 -18.41 -11.08
CA THR A 436 24.55 -18.14 -12.51
C THR A 436 23.59 -17.05 -12.94
N LYS A 437 24.13 -15.93 -13.45
CA LYS A 437 23.35 -14.84 -14.05
C LYS A 437 22.83 -15.25 -15.42
N ARG A 438 21.57 -14.98 -15.67
CA ARG A 438 20.86 -15.30 -16.91
C ARG A 438 20.00 -14.13 -17.36
N GLU A 439 19.55 -14.20 -18.60
CA GLU A 439 18.57 -13.27 -19.16
C GLU A 439 17.48 -14.05 -19.89
N HIS A 440 16.26 -13.55 -19.86
CA HIS A 440 15.12 -14.12 -20.56
C HIS A 440 14.39 -13.06 -21.37
N LEU A 441 13.99 -13.40 -22.60
CA LEU A 441 13.22 -12.52 -23.47
C LEU A 441 11.74 -12.54 -23.07
N VAL A 442 11.29 -11.47 -22.45
CA VAL A 442 9.88 -11.22 -22.10
C VAL A 442 9.18 -10.55 -23.29
N LYS A 443 8.10 -11.13 -23.78
CA LYS A 443 7.32 -10.60 -24.90
C LYS A 443 6.45 -9.43 -24.46
N ALA A 444 6.24 -8.48 -25.37
CA ALA A 444 5.30 -7.38 -25.19
C ALA A 444 3.93 -7.88 -24.72
N GLY A 445 3.30 -7.16 -23.80
CA GLY A 445 2.02 -7.53 -23.17
C GLY A 445 2.11 -8.52 -22.01
N SER A 446 3.29 -9.12 -21.74
CA SER A 446 3.49 -9.97 -20.56
C SER A 446 3.52 -9.14 -19.28
N LEU A 447 3.00 -9.70 -18.19
CA LEU A 447 3.08 -9.09 -16.88
C LEU A 447 4.39 -9.48 -16.19
N VAL A 448 5.00 -8.53 -15.50
CA VAL A 448 6.09 -8.76 -14.56
C VAL A 448 5.59 -8.40 -13.16
N TYR A 449 5.53 -9.39 -12.32
CA TYR A 449 5.17 -9.29 -10.92
C TYR A 449 6.45 -9.21 -10.08
N ILE A 450 6.58 -8.16 -9.33
CA ILE A 450 7.66 -8.00 -8.36
C ILE A 450 7.13 -8.51 -7.02
N ASP A 451 7.69 -9.62 -6.56
CA ASP A 451 7.44 -10.18 -5.24
C ASP A 451 8.31 -9.42 -4.23
N THR A 452 7.78 -8.32 -3.71
CA THR A 452 8.58 -7.43 -2.88
C THR A 452 9.10 -8.10 -1.60
N PRO A 453 8.30 -8.93 -0.87
CA PRO A 453 8.83 -9.69 0.25
C PRO A 453 9.93 -10.66 -0.15
N ALA A 454 9.74 -11.42 -1.22
CA ALA A 454 10.77 -12.36 -1.67
C ALA A 454 12.05 -11.65 -2.15
N CYS A 455 11.94 -10.47 -2.78
CA CYS A 455 13.10 -9.63 -3.09
C CYS A 455 13.87 -9.23 -1.83
N GLN A 456 13.16 -8.90 -0.75
CA GLN A 456 13.74 -8.43 0.51
C GLN A 456 14.20 -9.55 1.44
N LEU A 457 13.78 -10.79 1.18
CA LEU A 457 14.19 -11.99 1.91
C LEU A 457 15.12 -12.89 1.08
N ASN A 458 15.55 -12.45 -0.09
CA ASN A 458 16.43 -13.22 -0.97
C ASN A 458 17.83 -13.40 -0.33
N PRO A 459 18.21 -14.64 0.08
CA PRO A 459 19.45 -14.89 0.83
C PRO A 459 20.72 -14.70 -0.01
N PHE A 460 20.61 -14.63 -1.34
CA PHE A 460 21.74 -14.33 -2.24
C PHE A 460 22.07 -12.84 -2.29
N HIS A 461 21.20 -12.01 -1.74
CA HIS A 461 21.37 -10.55 -1.74
C HIS A 461 21.37 -9.97 -0.31
N TRP A 462 20.68 -10.61 0.63
CA TRP A 462 20.59 -10.17 2.01
C TRP A 462 21.25 -11.21 2.92
N GLU A 463 22.38 -10.87 3.50
CA GLU A 463 23.05 -11.72 4.47
C GLU A 463 22.14 -11.96 5.69
N ASN A 464 22.00 -13.22 6.12
CA ASN A 464 21.09 -13.61 7.21
C ASN A 464 19.70 -12.96 7.02
N ALA A 465 19.08 -13.20 5.85
CA ALA A 465 17.91 -12.48 5.36
C ALA A 465 16.71 -12.49 6.34
N ASN A 466 16.59 -13.50 7.20
CA ASN A 466 15.51 -13.64 8.17
C ASN A 466 15.77 -12.94 9.51
N ASP A 467 17.00 -12.47 9.74
CA ASP A 467 17.36 -11.80 10.98
C ASP A 467 16.97 -10.33 10.94
N PHE A 468 16.45 -9.83 12.06
CA PHE A 468 16.18 -8.41 12.26
C PHE A 468 17.48 -7.69 12.62
N ASN A 469 18.09 -7.04 11.64
CA ASN A 469 19.34 -6.30 11.80
C ASN A 469 19.24 -4.89 11.19
N PRO A 470 18.81 -3.88 11.93
CA PRO A 470 18.70 -2.50 11.45
C PRO A 470 20.00 -1.91 10.91
N ARG A 471 21.15 -2.38 11.37
CA ARG A 471 22.46 -1.84 10.94
C ARG A 471 22.72 -1.99 9.45
N ARG A 472 22.03 -2.93 8.77
CA ARG A 472 22.14 -3.08 7.31
C ARG A 472 21.63 -1.87 6.51
N HIS A 473 20.85 -0.99 7.15
CA HIS A 473 20.35 0.26 6.56
C HIS A 473 21.21 1.48 6.89
N LEU A 474 22.28 1.31 7.66
CA LEU A 474 23.21 2.38 8.02
C LEU A 474 24.43 2.33 7.12
N SER A 475 24.91 3.47 6.61
CA SER A 475 26.12 3.54 5.79
C SER A 475 27.24 4.27 6.51
N GLY A 476 28.45 3.69 6.43
CA GLY A 476 29.72 4.33 6.77
C GLY A 476 29.82 4.92 8.19
N ASP A 477 30.88 5.67 8.43
CA ASP A 477 31.16 6.29 9.74
C ASP A 477 30.17 7.42 10.12
N ASP A 478 29.45 7.99 9.15
CA ASP A 478 28.46 9.03 9.38
C ASP A 478 27.06 8.53 9.74
N ALA A 479 26.87 7.21 9.87
CA ALA A 479 25.68 6.52 10.39
C ALA A 479 24.33 7.16 9.99
N ARG A 480 24.18 7.65 8.77
CA ARG A 480 22.90 8.16 8.27
C ARG A 480 22.13 7.03 7.65
N ALA A 481 20.97 6.70 8.20
CA ALA A 481 20.06 5.77 7.56
C ALA A 481 19.65 6.31 6.19
N SER A 482 19.90 5.54 5.16
CA SER A 482 19.46 5.86 3.80
C SER A 482 19.03 4.57 3.12
N LEU A 483 17.91 4.63 2.43
CA LEU A 483 17.44 3.52 1.60
C LEU A 483 18.40 3.21 0.42
N ASN A 484 19.35 4.10 0.15
CA ASN A 484 20.36 3.93 -0.88
C ASN A 484 21.68 3.35 -0.32
N ASN A 485 21.76 3.11 0.98
CA ASN A 485 22.99 2.66 1.64
C ASN A 485 23.14 1.15 1.68
N ALA A 486 22.04 0.39 1.55
CA ALA A 486 22.18 -1.03 1.29
C ALA A 486 22.76 -1.21 -0.11
N ASP A 487 23.79 -2.04 -0.26
CA ASP A 487 24.31 -2.48 -1.56
C ASP A 487 23.23 -3.18 -2.39
N VAL A 488 22.10 -3.49 -1.76
CA VAL A 488 20.93 -4.16 -2.33
C VAL A 488 19.77 -3.18 -2.51
N PRO A 489 19.11 -3.15 -3.68
CA PRO A 489 17.93 -2.30 -3.88
C PRO A 489 16.80 -2.60 -2.88
N PHE A 490 16.40 -1.60 -2.09
CA PHE A 490 15.28 -1.70 -1.15
C PHE A 490 13.97 -1.35 -1.86
N VAL A 491 13.10 -2.36 -2.05
CA VAL A 491 11.94 -2.25 -2.95
C VAL A 491 10.63 -1.84 -2.27
N ALA A 492 10.56 -1.76 -0.93
CA ALA A 492 9.33 -1.49 -0.18
C ALA A 492 8.63 -0.18 -0.56
N PHE A 493 9.40 0.86 -0.92
CA PHE A 493 8.84 2.13 -1.42
C PHE A 493 8.78 2.21 -2.95
N SER A 494 8.92 1.08 -3.66
CA SER A 494 9.11 1.04 -5.11
C SER A 494 10.32 1.88 -5.54
N MET A 495 10.54 2.05 -6.84
CA MET A 495 11.71 2.74 -7.39
C MET A 495 11.36 3.52 -8.65
N GLY A 496 12.29 4.38 -9.09
CA GLY A 496 12.18 5.14 -10.33
C GLY A 496 11.06 6.18 -10.30
N PRO A 497 10.44 6.49 -11.43
CA PRO A 497 9.42 7.55 -11.51
C PRO A 497 8.19 7.30 -10.65
N ARG A 498 7.89 6.03 -10.33
CA ARG A 498 6.75 5.59 -9.51
C ARG A 498 7.11 5.31 -8.04
N GLN A 499 8.29 5.70 -7.59
CA GLN A 499 8.65 5.62 -6.18
C GLN A 499 7.61 6.34 -5.33
N CYS A 500 7.34 5.81 -4.13
CA CYS A 500 6.40 6.38 -3.18
C CYS A 500 6.68 7.87 -2.96
N ILE A 501 5.68 8.70 -3.22
CA ILE A 501 5.82 10.16 -3.10
C ILE A 501 5.80 10.60 -1.64
N GLY A 502 5.09 9.86 -0.78
CA GLY A 502 4.99 10.07 0.66
C GLY A 502 6.13 9.44 1.47
N ARG A 503 7.18 8.89 0.82
CA ARG A 503 8.28 8.21 1.51
C ARG A 503 8.87 9.05 2.64
N ARG A 504 9.23 10.30 2.37
CA ARG A 504 9.84 11.18 3.38
C ARG A 504 8.88 11.49 4.53
N PHE A 505 7.60 11.62 4.24
CA PHE A 505 6.55 11.81 5.23
C PHE A 505 6.49 10.60 6.18
N ALA A 506 6.41 9.38 5.64
CA ALA A 506 6.42 8.15 6.43
C ALA A 506 7.71 7.98 7.25
N GLU A 507 8.89 8.32 6.68
CA GLU A 507 10.16 8.31 7.43
C GLU A 507 10.11 9.25 8.64
N VAL A 508 9.54 10.44 8.50
CA VAL A 508 9.39 11.41 9.59
C VAL A 508 8.44 10.88 10.67
N GLU A 509 7.30 10.29 10.27
CA GLU A 509 6.36 9.66 11.19
C GLU A 509 7.01 8.52 11.99
N LEU A 510 7.75 7.63 11.31
CA LEU A 510 8.47 6.52 11.94
C LEU A 510 9.48 7.02 12.97
N ILE A 511 10.35 7.97 12.60
CA ILE A 511 11.38 8.51 13.49
C ILE A 511 10.72 9.19 14.70
N SER A 512 9.72 10.05 14.47
CA SER A 512 9.03 10.77 15.54
C SER A 512 8.37 9.80 16.53
N PHE A 513 7.59 8.83 16.04
CA PHE A 513 6.93 7.85 16.91
C PHE A 513 7.95 7.03 17.71
N ILE A 514 8.93 6.41 17.03
CA ILE A 514 9.91 5.52 17.66
C ILE A 514 10.75 6.29 18.69
N SER A 515 11.25 7.47 18.35
CA SER A 515 12.08 8.26 19.26
C SER A 515 11.29 8.77 20.46
N ASN A 516 10.05 9.20 20.28
CA ASN A 516 9.18 9.63 21.38
C ASN A 516 8.81 8.50 22.34
N VAL A 517 8.56 7.30 21.84
CA VAL A 517 8.26 6.13 22.66
C VAL A 517 9.53 5.65 23.38
N LEU A 518 10.60 5.38 22.65
CA LEU A 518 11.80 4.75 23.22
C LEU A 518 12.64 5.69 24.11
N SER A 519 12.49 7.01 23.99
CA SER A 519 13.10 7.95 24.95
C SER A 519 12.56 7.81 26.38
N ARG A 520 11.36 7.28 26.54
CA ARG A 520 10.62 7.23 27.83
C ARG A 520 10.25 5.83 28.28
N TYR A 521 10.07 4.91 27.35
CA TYR A 521 9.55 3.57 27.65
C TYR A 521 10.41 2.48 27.02
N THR A 522 10.34 1.29 27.63
CA THR A 522 10.64 0.03 27.00
C THR A 522 9.34 -0.69 26.65
N VAL A 523 9.36 -1.49 25.60
CA VAL A 523 8.20 -2.22 25.10
C VAL A 523 8.46 -3.71 25.23
N HIS A 524 7.55 -4.43 25.85
CA HIS A 524 7.69 -5.86 26.11
C HIS A 524 6.52 -6.64 25.51
N PRO A 525 6.78 -7.84 24.95
CA PRO A 525 5.69 -8.70 24.51
C PRO A 525 4.94 -9.24 25.72
N ILE A 526 3.65 -9.48 25.57
CA ILE A 526 2.82 -10.08 26.63
C ILE A 526 2.61 -11.55 26.27
N PRO A 527 3.14 -12.51 27.05
CA PRO A 527 2.86 -13.93 26.86
C PRO A 527 1.36 -14.22 27.05
N THR A 528 0.80 -15.11 26.22
CA THR A 528 -0.59 -15.58 26.37
C THR A 528 -0.73 -16.71 27.39
N HIS A 529 0.38 -17.38 27.69
CA HIS A 529 0.48 -18.43 28.72
C HIS A 529 1.89 -18.47 29.30
N GLU A 530 2.04 -19.04 30.47
CA GLU A 530 3.34 -19.23 31.11
C GLU A 530 4.25 -20.11 30.25
N GLY A 531 5.49 -19.65 30.01
CA GLY A 531 6.46 -20.38 29.18
C GLY A 531 6.28 -20.22 27.66
N GLU A 532 5.46 -19.28 27.18
CA GLU A 532 5.41 -18.97 25.75
C GLU A 532 6.78 -18.57 25.22
N THR A 533 7.26 -19.27 24.17
CA THR A 533 8.60 -19.01 23.59
C THR A 533 8.59 -17.77 22.71
N LYS A 534 9.77 -17.20 22.46
CA LYS A 534 9.95 -16.06 21.55
C LYS A 534 9.44 -16.37 20.13
N GLU A 535 9.64 -17.57 19.64
CA GLU A 535 9.17 -18.06 18.34
C GLU A 535 7.64 -18.11 18.28
N SER A 536 6.98 -18.59 19.34
CA SER A 536 5.52 -18.61 19.46
C SER A 536 4.96 -17.18 19.47
N MET A 537 5.57 -16.28 20.25
CA MET A 537 5.18 -14.87 20.26
C MET A 537 5.37 -14.23 18.89
N ARG A 538 6.48 -14.49 18.18
CA ARG A 538 6.70 -14.01 16.82
C ARG A 538 5.63 -14.52 15.87
N ALA A 539 5.33 -15.82 15.92
CA ALA A 539 4.29 -16.43 15.07
C ALA A 539 2.94 -15.74 15.25
N ARG A 540 2.58 -15.40 16.49
CA ARG A 540 1.34 -14.71 16.83
C ARG A 540 1.35 -13.21 16.48
N MET A 541 2.43 -12.50 16.75
CA MET A 541 2.50 -11.05 16.59
C MET A 541 2.80 -10.63 15.16
N ILE A 542 3.57 -11.43 14.42
CA ILE A 542 4.09 -11.07 13.10
C ILE A 542 3.60 -12.02 12.02
N ASP A 543 3.80 -13.35 12.19
CA ASP A 543 3.55 -14.31 11.11
C ASP A 543 2.06 -14.60 10.91
N SER A 544 1.20 -14.30 11.89
CA SER A 544 -0.27 -14.36 11.78
C SER A 544 -0.88 -13.24 10.93
N ALA A 545 -0.06 -12.30 10.46
CA ALA A 545 -0.52 -11.20 9.64
C ALA A 545 -1.25 -11.65 8.38
N VAL A 546 -2.29 -10.93 8.01
CA VAL A 546 -3.17 -11.23 6.88
C VAL A 546 -3.00 -10.18 5.79
N GLU A 547 -2.93 -10.61 4.54
CA GLU A 547 -2.91 -9.70 3.40
C GLU A 547 -4.33 -9.29 3.01
N ASP A 548 -4.67 -8.05 3.31
CA ASP A 548 -5.85 -7.36 2.76
C ASP A 548 -5.41 -6.41 1.63
N LEU A 549 -5.69 -5.13 1.70
CA LEU A 549 -5.10 -4.14 0.78
C LEU A 549 -3.61 -3.96 1.06
N THR A 550 -3.27 -3.97 2.34
CA THR A 550 -1.92 -3.96 2.90
C THR A 550 -1.74 -5.18 3.80
N MET A 551 -0.51 -5.45 4.24
CA MET A 551 -0.23 -6.48 5.22
C MET A 551 -0.70 -6.01 6.60
N THR A 552 -1.77 -6.59 7.09
CA THR A 552 -2.41 -6.25 8.36
C THR A 552 -1.89 -7.16 9.48
N PRO A 553 -1.33 -6.62 10.57
CA PRO A 553 -0.88 -7.43 11.70
C PRO A 553 -2.04 -8.17 12.37
N GLY A 554 -1.75 -9.32 12.99
CA GLY A 554 -2.69 -9.98 13.88
C GLY A 554 -2.96 -9.17 15.15
N LEU A 555 -3.95 -9.58 15.91
CA LEU A 555 -4.22 -8.98 17.22
C LEU A 555 -3.12 -9.34 18.21
N PHE A 556 -2.44 -8.36 18.74
CA PHE A 556 -1.47 -8.54 19.82
C PHE A 556 -1.38 -7.30 20.70
N ASN A 557 -0.99 -7.53 21.95
CA ASN A 557 -0.81 -6.52 22.98
C ASN A 557 0.67 -6.43 23.35
N VAL A 558 1.10 -5.27 23.82
CA VAL A 558 2.45 -5.06 24.38
C VAL A 558 2.36 -4.32 25.71
N ARG A 559 3.38 -4.48 26.56
CA ARG A 559 3.51 -3.73 27.81
C ARG A 559 4.53 -2.62 27.63
N PHE A 560 4.14 -1.43 27.99
CA PHE A 560 5.00 -0.27 28.13
C PHE A 560 5.51 -0.19 29.57
N GLU A 561 6.81 -0.11 29.76
CA GLU A 561 7.44 0.14 31.06
C GLU A 561 8.24 1.42 30.99
N ARG A 562 8.02 2.32 31.96
CA ARG A 562 8.73 3.60 31.97
C ARG A 562 10.22 3.37 32.25
N ARG A 563 11.08 3.98 31.44
CA ARG A 563 12.53 3.97 31.69
C ARG A 563 12.83 4.78 32.97
N LYS A 564 13.76 4.24 33.78
CA LYS A 564 14.21 4.85 35.03
C LYS A 564 15.20 5.99 34.78
#